data_69ec8c0f7f2ec1da4d8434053d8c01eb
#
_entry.id   69ec8c0f7f2ec1da4d8434053d8c01eb
#
_cell.length_a   1.000
_cell.length_b   1.000
_cell.length_c   1.000
_cell.angle_alpha   90.00
_cell.angle_beta   90.00
_cell.angle_gamma   90.00
#
_symmetry.space_group_name_H-M   'P 1'
#
loop_
_entity.id
_entity.type
_entity.pdbx_description
1 polymer ?
#
loop_
_entity_poly.entity_id
_entity_poly.type
_entity_poly.pdbx_seq_one_letter_code
_entity_poly.pdbx_strand_id
1 'polypeptide(L)'
;AFLILSVLLFCAACSDDDPETPSGKLVLTASASSFVAGEGNVTFMVTYDGEDVTSQAAITNVTTGEPVENAAWTTTEIGEYKFQAVYDSYTSDPVTVSAIDKNKDKEFYRHVLLLEFTYMMCPNCATAQGYFNALDKEDRDHFLVVAAHQPEGMPMDPYWCSEGISLKSKMKVGVYPTWSYNFEDLVVGIGAGAISKTSIRQQISHAEKTYPAVCGVKATSTLEGSTAKIEATVQFQQAGNYKIACVLVENNIENKETYNTFNHVLRAAQTDMEGDAVTPAVTAPEERTFNFEATIGEDWNAENCAFVVYVFKEEANGKYIVNNGAECTVDGSVDYRYEL
;
A
#
# COMPACT_ATOMS: atom_id res chain seq x y z
N ALA A 1 -57.39 -34.32 -54.66
CA ALA A 1 -58.42 -33.74 -55.48
C ALA A 1 -58.96 -32.45 -54.86
N PHE A 2 -59.25 -31.46 -55.70
CA PHE A 2 -59.77 -30.12 -55.46
C PHE A 2 -58.76 -29.06 -55.11
N LEU A 3 -58.24 -28.29 -55.96
CA LEU A 3 -58.66 -27.28 -57.02
C LEU A 3 -59.57 -26.17 -56.49
N ILE A 4 -59.13 -24.96 -56.80
CA ILE A 4 -59.92 -23.71 -56.96
C ILE A 4 -59.54 -22.66 -55.88
N LEU A 5 -59.31 -21.41 -56.12
CA LEU A 5 -59.43 -20.51 -57.28
C LEU A 5 -58.88 -19.15 -56.83
N SER A 6 -58.14 -18.52 -57.66
CA SER A 6 -57.66 -17.16 -57.52
C SER A 6 -58.80 -16.15 -57.49
N VAL A 7 -58.72 -15.16 -56.57
CA VAL A 7 -59.36 -13.87 -56.79
C VAL A 7 -58.34 -12.77 -56.53
N LEU A 8 -57.91 -12.13 -57.58
CA LEU A 8 -57.24 -10.84 -57.56
C LEU A 8 -58.27 -9.77 -57.18
N LEU A 9 -58.02 -9.04 -56.13
CA LEU A 9 -58.63 -7.74 -55.90
C LEU A 9 -57.51 -6.70 -55.84
N PHE A 10 -57.49 -5.87 -56.89
CA PHE A 10 -56.80 -4.59 -56.89
C PHE A 10 -57.57 -3.65 -55.97
N CYS A 11 -56.90 -3.13 -54.94
CA CYS A 11 -57.31 -1.89 -54.28
C CYS A 11 -56.18 -0.90 -54.35
N ALA A 12 -56.50 0.28 -54.76
CA ALA A 12 -55.69 1.39 -55.11
C ALA A 12 -54.91 1.94 -53.91
N ALA A 13 -53.75 2.45 -54.21
CA ALA A 13 -52.88 3.22 -53.36
C ALA A 13 -53.57 4.40 -52.67
N CYS A 14 -53.42 4.53 -51.40
CA CYS A 14 -53.27 5.82 -50.72
C CYS A 14 -51.82 5.85 -50.17
N SER A 15 -51.03 6.73 -50.72
CA SER A 15 -49.77 7.14 -50.19
C SER A 15 -50.09 8.05 -49.01
N ASP A 16 -49.98 7.48 -47.82
CA ASP A 16 -49.66 8.27 -46.62
C ASP A 16 -48.12 8.36 -46.54
N ASP A 17 -47.60 9.50 -46.95
CA ASP A 17 -46.26 9.93 -46.61
C ASP A 17 -46.23 10.21 -45.08
N ASP A 18 -46.08 9.14 -44.27
CA ASP A 18 -45.58 9.28 -42.93
C ASP A 18 -44.18 9.78 -43.10
N PRO A 19 -43.74 10.86 -42.42
CA PRO A 19 -42.33 11.25 -42.39
C PRO A 19 -41.57 10.10 -41.82
N GLU A 20 -40.69 9.48 -42.62
CA GLU A 20 -39.77 8.45 -42.18
C GLU A 20 -39.09 8.97 -40.92
N THR A 21 -39.34 8.35 -39.78
CA THR A 21 -38.59 8.60 -38.56
C THR A 21 -37.15 8.28 -38.89
N PRO A 22 -36.22 9.24 -38.77
CA PRO A 22 -34.83 9.00 -39.13
C PRO A 22 -34.32 7.78 -38.38
N SER A 23 -33.93 6.73 -39.09
CA SER A 23 -33.42 5.47 -38.49
C SER A 23 -31.96 5.55 -38.14
N GLY A 24 -31.44 6.76 -38.00
CA GLY A 24 -30.05 7.00 -37.75
C GLY A 24 -29.60 6.45 -36.41
N LYS A 25 -28.49 5.70 -36.39
CA LYS A 25 -27.87 5.19 -35.18
C LYS A 25 -26.64 6.01 -34.83
N LEU A 26 -26.71 6.73 -33.69
CA LEU A 26 -25.54 7.39 -33.11
C LEU A 26 -24.73 6.40 -32.27
N VAL A 27 -23.45 6.27 -32.57
CA VAL A 27 -22.53 5.37 -31.85
C VAL A 27 -21.34 6.15 -31.31
N LEU A 28 -21.10 6.03 -29.99
CA LEU A 28 -19.90 6.50 -29.34
C LEU A 28 -18.94 5.31 -29.18
N THR A 29 -17.68 5.50 -29.54
CA THR A 29 -16.60 4.53 -29.28
C THR A 29 -15.43 5.19 -28.56
N ALA A 30 -14.80 4.45 -27.66
CA ALA A 30 -13.58 4.88 -26.99
C ALA A 30 -12.38 4.14 -27.58
N SER A 31 -11.23 4.80 -27.68
CA SER A 31 -9.97 4.23 -28.18
C SER A 31 -9.45 3.08 -27.29
N ALA A 32 -9.84 3.05 -26.02
CA ALA A 32 -9.53 1.99 -25.07
C ALA A 32 -10.63 1.88 -24.01
N SER A 33 -10.81 0.69 -23.45
CA SER A 33 -11.74 0.45 -22.34
C SER A 33 -11.13 0.80 -20.96
N SER A 34 -9.79 0.99 -20.90
CA SER A 34 -9.10 1.41 -19.70
C SER A 34 -7.79 2.14 -20.04
N PHE A 35 -7.31 2.97 -19.11
CA PHE A 35 -5.98 3.60 -19.15
C PHE A 35 -5.49 3.83 -17.71
N VAL A 36 -4.18 4.07 -17.56
CA VAL A 36 -3.57 4.34 -16.25
C VAL A 36 -3.87 5.78 -15.83
N ALA A 37 -4.51 5.93 -14.67
CA ALA A 37 -4.83 7.23 -14.08
C ALA A 37 -3.56 8.08 -13.91
N GLY A 38 -3.61 9.33 -14.37
CA GLY A 38 -2.48 10.28 -14.32
C GLY A 38 -1.39 10.09 -15.38
N GLU A 39 -1.37 8.98 -16.13
CA GLU A 39 -0.32 8.69 -17.13
C GLU A 39 -0.86 8.55 -18.56
N GLY A 40 -2.16 8.42 -18.73
CA GLY A 40 -2.79 8.18 -20.03
C GLY A 40 -4.01 9.02 -20.29
N ASN A 41 -4.57 8.84 -21.47
CA ASN A 41 -5.84 9.40 -21.87
C ASN A 41 -6.62 8.41 -22.72
N VAL A 42 -7.91 8.67 -22.90
CA VAL A 42 -8.77 8.01 -23.87
C VAL A 42 -9.28 9.03 -24.86
N THR A 43 -9.38 8.65 -26.13
CA THR A 43 -10.02 9.45 -27.18
C THR A 43 -11.31 8.80 -27.60
N PHE A 44 -12.25 9.61 -28.05
CA PHE A 44 -13.58 9.18 -28.46
C PHE A 44 -13.82 9.47 -29.95
N MET A 45 -14.60 8.61 -30.57
CA MET A 45 -15.11 8.81 -31.92
C MET A 45 -16.63 8.66 -31.88
N VAL A 46 -17.32 9.58 -32.51
CA VAL A 46 -18.79 9.56 -32.66
C VAL A 46 -19.13 9.37 -34.12
N THR A 47 -19.92 8.35 -34.42
CA THR A 47 -20.42 8.13 -35.78
C THR A 47 -21.94 8.15 -35.82
N TYR A 48 -22.49 8.74 -36.86
CA TYR A 48 -23.93 8.73 -37.19
C TYR A 48 -24.11 8.07 -38.55
N ASP A 49 -24.83 6.94 -38.58
CA ASP A 49 -24.98 6.09 -39.77
C ASP A 49 -23.66 5.72 -40.47
N GLY A 50 -22.59 5.59 -39.67
CA GLY A 50 -21.27 5.23 -40.16
C GLY A 50 -20.38 6.42 -40.56
N GLU A 51 -20.92 7.63 -40.65
CA GLU A 51 -20.16 8.86 -40.94
C GLU A 51 -19.61 9.47 -39.63
N ASP A 52 -18.35 9.93 -39.65
CA ASP A 52 -17.72 10.57 -38.50
C ASP A 52 -18.28 11.97 -38.26
N VAL A 53 -18.97 12.14 -37.13
CA VAL A 53 -19.54 13.41 -36.65
C VAL A 53 -18.87 13.89 -35.35
N THR A 54 -17.72 13.36 -34.98
CA THR A 54 -17.02 13.63 -33.69
C THR A 54 -16.86 15.12 -33.40
N SER A 55 -16.51 15.91 -34.42
CA SER A 55 -16.32 17.37 -34.27
C SER A 55 -17.60 18.16 -34.07
N GLN A 56 -18.76 17.56 -34.32
CA GLN A 56 -20.08 18.18 -34.25
C GLN A 56 -20.91 17.64 -33.07
N ALA A 57 -20.52 16.52 -32.50
CA ALA A 57 -21.19 15.88 -31.38
C ALA A 57 -20.70 16.45 -30.04
N ALA A 58 -21.61 16.57 -29.09
CA ALA A 58 -21.25 16.86 -27.69
C ALA A 58 -21.06 15.56 -26.93
N ILE A 59 -19.88 15.37 -26.30
CA ILE A 59 -19.57 14.22 -25.45
C ILE A 59 -19.58 14.67 -23.99
N THR A 60 -20.24 13.92 -23.13
CA THR A 60 -20.33 14.21 -21.69
C THR A 60 -19.89 13.01 -20.91
N ASN A 61 -19.08 13.25 -19.88
CA ASN A 61 -18.85 12.29 -18.81
C ASN A 61 -20.08 12.28 -17.90
N VAL A 62 -20.94 11.27 -18.06
CA VAL A 62 -22.21 11.20 -17.30
C VAL A 62 -22.00 10.81 -15.83
N THR A 63 -20.82 10.34 -15.46
CA THR A 63 -20.45 10.06 -14.06
C THR A 63 -20.21 11.35 -13.29
N THR A 64 -19.52 12.34 -13.91
CA THR A 64 -19.19 13.62 -13.26
C THR A 64 -20.12 14.76 -13.70
N GLY A 65 -20.83 14.61 -14.82
CA GLY A 65 -21.66 15.65 -15.45
C GLY A 65 -20.85 16.65 -16.29
N GLU A 66 -19.56 16.45 -16.49
CA GLU A 66 -18.69 17.40 -17.18
C GLU A 66 -18.58 17.11 -18.67
N PRO A 67 -18.45 18.15 -19.54
CA PRO A 67 -18.20 17.96 -20.96
C PRO A 67 -16.80 17.40 -21.21
N VAL A 68 -16.67 16.64 -22.31
CA VAL A 68 -15.38 16.14 -22.80
C VAL A 68 -14.89 17.03 -23.93
N GLU A 69 -13.81 17.75 -23.68
CA GLU A 69 -13.22 18.66 -24.65
C GLU A 69 -12.37 17.92 -25.68
N ASN A 70 -12.42 18.35 -26.95
CA ASN A 70 -11.62 17.79 -28.05
C ASN A 70 -11.71 16.27 -28.21
N ALA A 71 -12.82 15.67 -27.78
CA ALA A 71 -13.04 14.22 -27.78
C ALA A 71 -11.91 13.41 -27.11
N ALA A 72 -11.25 13.98 -26.10
CA ALA A 72 -10.20 13.34 -25.32
C ALA A 72 -10.43 13.59 -23.83
N TRP A 73 -10.18 12.56 -23.02
CA TRP A 73 -10.40 12.64 -21.58
C TRP A 73 -9.30 11.92 -20.81
N THR A 74 -8.94 12.49 -19.65
CA THR A 74 -7.97 11.95 -18.69
C THR A 74 -8.41 12.26 -17.27
N THR A 75 -7.91 11.51 -16.30
CA THR A 75 -8.10 11.76 -14.86
C THR A 75 -6.94 11.19 -14.06
N THR A 76 -6.71 11.74 -12.89
CA THR A 76 -5.80 11.18 -11.86
C THR A 76 -6.54 10.28 -10.87
N GLU A 77 -7.87 10.29 -10.88
CA GLU A 77 -8.69 9.50 -9.97
C GLU A 77 -9.02 8.13 -10.57
N ILE A 78 -8.76 7.08 -9.78
CA ILE A 78 -9.10 5.71 -10.15
C ILE A 78 -10.61 5.52 -10.07
N GLY A 79 -11.21 4.90 -11.10
CA GLY A 79 -12.65 4.65 -11.12
C GLY A 79 -13.18 4.22 -12.46
N GLU A 80 -14.47 3.90 -12.50
CA GLU A 80 -15.23 3.65 -13.72
C GLU A 80 -16.04 4.90 -14.10
N TYR A 81 -15.89 5.33 -15.34
CA TYR A 81 -16.52 6.53 -15.86
C TYR A 81 -17.35 6.18 -17.10
N LYS A 82 -18.56 6.72 -17.16
CA LYS A 82 -19.47 6.52 -18.27
C LYS A 82 -19.54 7.78 -19.12
N PHE A 83 -19.51 7.58 -20.42
CA PHE A 83 -19.56 8.66 -21.41
C PHE A 83 -20.72 8.47 -22.36
N GLN A 84 -21.31 9.55 -22.79
CA GLN A 84 -22.44 9.55 -23.75
C GLN A 84 -22.27 10.70 -24.72
N ALA A 85 -22.64 10.49 -25.99
CA ALA A 85 -22.60 11.50 -27.01
C ALA A 85 -24.02 11.93 -27.43
N VAL A 86 -24.15 13.21 -27.78
CA VAL A 86 -25.36 13.80 -28.37
C VAL A 86 -24.96 14.49 -29.66
N TYR A 87 -25.71 14.18 -30.74
CA TYR A 87 -25.62 14.82 -32.04
C TYR A 87 -27.01 15.10 -32.55
N ASP A 88 -27.34 16.35 -32.84
CA ASP A 88 -28.71 16.83 -33.11
C ASP A 88 -29.68 16.36 -31.99
N SER A 89 -30.65 15.53 -32.36
CA SER A 89 -31.63 14.95 -31.43
C SER A 89 -31.32 13.53 -31.01
N TYR A 90 -30.18 12.97 -31.45
CA TYR A 90 -29.78 11.59 -31.16
C TYR A 90 -28.83 11.51 -29.96
N THR A 91 -29.01 10.48 -29.17
CA THR A 91 -28.16 10.18 -28.01
C THR A 91 -27.59 8.78 -28.16
N SER A 92 -26.31 8.61 -27.96
CA SER A 92 -25.64 7.30 -28.03
C SER A 92 -25.95 6.42 -26.81
N ASP A 93 -25.76 5.12 -26.97
CA ASP A 93 -25.57 4.26 -25.79
C ASP A 93 -24.32 4.73 -24.99
N PRO A 94 -24.30 4.55 -23.66
CA PRO A 94 -23.16 4.93 -22.86
C PRO A 94 -21.98 3.97 -23.07
N VAL A 95 -20.75 4.53 -23.09
CA VAL A 95 -19.50 3.78 -23.10
C VAL A 95 -18.84 3.91 -21.75
N THR A 96 -18.35 2.81 -21.18
CA THR A 96 -17.62 2.80 -19.92
C THR A 96 -16.13 2.73 -20.19
N VAL A 97 -15.36 3.58 -19.49
CA VAL A 97 -13.89 3.59 -19.48
C VAL A 97 -13.41 3.53 -18.03
N SER A 98 -12.44 2.67 -17.76
CA SER A 98 -11.83 2.53 -16.44
C SER A 98 -10.49 3.26 -16.37
N ALA A 99 -10.36 4.20 -15.43
CA ALA A 99 -9.07 4.73 -15.01
C ALA A 99 -8.51 3.82 -13.92
N ILE A 100 -7.40 3.14 -14.19
CA ILE A 100 -6.83 2.10 -13.31
C ILE A 100 -5.54 2.55 -12.65
N ASP A 101 -5.24 2.00 -11.47
CA ASP A 101 -3.92 2.08 -10.87
C ASP A 101 -2.93 1.25 -11.71
N LYS A 102 -1.77 1.83 -12.04
CA LYS A 102 -0.69 1.14 -12.77
C LYS A 102 -0.14 -0.06 -12.00
N ASN A 103 -0.36 -0.09 -10.70
CA ASN A 103 0.14 -1.13 -9.80
C ASN A 103 -0.96 -2.09 -9.32
N LYS A 104 -2.18 -2.00 -9.88
CA LYS A 104 -3.36 -2.77 -9.45
C LYS A 104 -3.11 -4.27 -9.31
N ASP A 105 -2.31 -4.83 -10.21
CA ASP A 105 -2.02 -6.27 -10.27
C ASP A 105 -0.59 -6.59 -9.79
N LYS A 106 0.15 -5.60 -9.24
CA LYS A 106 1.48 -5.83 -8.70
C LYS A 106 1.42 -6.30 -7.27
N GLU A 107 2.30 -7.24 -6.93
CA GLU A 107 2.51 -7.69 -5.57
C GLU A 107 3.35 -6.64 -4.81
N PHE A 108 3.01 -6.37 -3.56
CA PHE A 108 3.82 -5.53 -2.72
C PHE A 108 5.14 -6.21 -2.37
N TYR A 109 6.21 -5.45 -2.38
CA TYR A 109 7.50 -5.88 -1.86
C TYR A 109 7.35 -6.24 -0.37
N ARG A 110 7.82 -7.43 0.00
CA ARG A 110 7.66 -7.97 1.35
C ARG A 110 8.77 -7.48 2.27
N HIS A 111 8.42 -6.67 3.26
CA HIS A 111 9.32 -6.32 4.36
C HIS A 111 9.10 -7.25 5.55
N VAL A 112 10.19 -7.61 6.20
CA VAL A 112 10.25 -8.42 7.43
C VAL A 112 10.54 -7.49 8.59
N LEU A 113 9.67 -7.41 9.59
CA LEU A 113 10.01 -6.72 10.83
C LEU A 113 11.00 -7.57 11.63
N LEU A 114 12.17 -7.01 11.89
CA LEU A 114 13.17 -7.55 12.84
C LEU A 114 13.11 -6.75 14.13
N LEU A 115 12.62 -7.37 15.19
CA LEU A 115 12.62 -6.82 16.52
C LEU A 115 13.81 -7.42 17.29
N GLU A 116 14.72 -6.57 17.73
CA GLU A 116 15.90 -6.94 18.51
C GLU A 116 15.71 -6.59 19.99
N PHE A 117 15.94 -7.54 20.89
CA PHE A 117 16.14 -7.26 22.31
C PHE A 117 17.64 -7.29 22.60
N THR A 118 18.18 -6.15 23.04
CA THR A 118 19.61 -5.91 23.16
C THR A 118 19.92 -4.99 24.34
N TYR A 119 21.19 -4.78 24.63
CA TYR A 119 21.70 -3.70 25.48
C TYR A 119 23.14 -3.33 25.08
N MET A 120 23.55 -2.12 25.41
CA MET A 120 24.79 -1.47 24.98
C MET A 120 26.05 -2.32 25.12
N MET A 121 26.21 -2.97 26.26
CA MET A 121 27.41 -3.74 26.63
C MET A 121 27.32 -5.25 26.30
N CYS A 122 26.35 -5.67 25.48
CA CYS A 122 26.12 -7.08 25.14
C CYS A 122 27.08 -7.57 24.03
N PRO A 123 28.09 -8.40 24.33
CA PRO A 123 29.06 -8.82 23.30
C PRO A 123 28.46 -9.72 22.24
N ASN A 124 27.52 -10.60 22.62
CA ASN A 124 26.84 -11.49 21.70
C ASN A 124 25.85 -10.72 20.81
N CYS A 125 25.27 -9.61 21.31
CA CYS A 125 24.41 -8.75 20.52
C CYS A 125 25.21 -8.06 19.40
N ALA A 126 26.41 -7.56 19.72
CA ALA A 126 27.31 -7.00 18.71
C ALA A 126 27.69 -8.04 17.63
N THR A 127 27.87 -9.31 18.03
CA THR A 127 28.10 -10.41 17.07
C THR A 127 26.87 -10.67 16.18
N ALA A 128 25.67 -10.71 16.77
CA ALA A 128 24.42 -10.88 16.01
C ALA A 128 24.22 -9.74 15.01
N GLN A 129 24.43 -8.50 15.45
CA GLN A 129 24.38 -7.32 14.58
C GLN A 129 25.45 -7.39 13.46
N GLY A 130 26.62 -7.93 13.76
CA GLY A 130 27.67 -8.22 12.76
C GLY A 130 27.19 -9.18 11.67
N TYR A 131 26.41 -10.20 12.01
CA TYR A 131 25.80 -11.10 11.00
C TYR A 131 24.77 -10.37 10.13
N PHE A 132 23.94 -9.51 10.70
CA PHE A 132 23.00 -8.69 9.95
C PHE A 132 23.72 -7.73 9.00
N ASN A 133 24.72 -7.00 9.50
CA ASN A 133 25.52 -6.06 8.70
C ASN A 133 26.31 -6.73 7.58
N ALA A 134 26.64 -8.02 7.72
CA ALA A 134 27.33 -8.81 6.71
C ALA A 134 26.41 -9.36 5.60
N LEU A 135 25.09 -9.13 5.67
CA LEU A 135 24.16 -9.39 4.56
C LEU A 135 24.46 -8.42 3.41
N ASP A 136 24.12 -8.83 2.21
CA ASP A 136 24.14 -7.95 1.06
C ASP A 136 23.07 -6.85 1.23
N LYS A 137 23.24 -5.71 0.57
CA LYS A 137 22.30 -4.58 0.71
C LYS A 137 20.87 -5.00 0.35
N GLU A 138 20.73 -5.77 -0.74
CA GLU A 138 19.44 -6.27 -1.22
C GLU A 138 18.71 -7.09 -0.14
N ASP A 139 19.42 -8.03 0.53
CA ASP A 139 18.87 -8.81 1.64
C ASP A 139 18.48 -7.89 2.82
N ARG A 140 19.33 -6.88 3.17
CA ARG A 140 19.04 -5.96 4.28
C ARG A 140 17.82 -5.09 4.01
N ASP A 141 17.61 -4.70 2.76
CA ASP A 141 16.48 -3.86 2.34
C ASP A 141 15.11 -4.54 2.54
N HIS A 142 15.08 -5.84 2.82
CA HIS A 142 13.87 -6.55 3.25
C HIS A 142 13.51 -6.30 4.72
N PHE A 143 14.42 -5.79 5.55
CA PHE A 143 14.19 -5.69 6.98
C PHE A 143 13.82 -4.28 7.42
N LEU A 144 12.74 -4.18 8.19
CA LEU A 144 12.44 -3.06 9.07
C LEU A 144 12.95 -3.44 10.45
N VAL A 145 13.91 -2.69 10.97
CA VAL A 145 14.58 -3.06 12.22
C VAL A 145 14.13 -2.15 13.37
N VAL A 146 13.85 -2.75 14.53
CA VAL A 146 13.55 -2.04 15.78
C VAL A 146 14.37 -2.66 16.89
N ALA A 147 15.35 -1.94 17.41
CA ALA A 147 16.22 -2.39 18.48
C ALA A 147 15.71 -1.88 19.85
N ALA A 148 15.05 -2.76 20.58
CA ALA A 148 14.55 -2.50 21.93
C ALA A 148 15.66 -2.68 22.97
N HIS A 149 16.40 -1.61 23.22
CA HIS A 149 17.43 -1.57 24.24
C HIS A 149 16.83 -1.77 25.64
N GLN A 150 17.60 -2.38 26.53
CA GLN A 150 17.17 -2.72 27.89
C GLN A 150 18.09 -2.09 28.93
N PRO A 151 17.59 -1.68 30.11
CA PRO A 151 18.38 -1.03 31.15
C PRO A 151 19.29 -2.02 31.86
N GLU A 152 20.20 -2.62 31.12
CA GLU A 152 21.15 -3.65 31.59
C GLU A 152 22.59 -3.25 31.30
N GLY A 153 23.53 -3.99 31.88
CA GLY A 153 24.95 -3.73 31.74
C GLY A 153 25.53 -2.83 32.83
N MET A 154 26.85 -2.62 32.75
CA MET A 154 27.58 -1.71 33.64
C MET A 154 28.68 -1.00 32.84
N PRO A 155 28.50 0.31 32.49
CA PRO A 155 27.37 1.16 32.90
C PRO A 155 26.05 0.69 32.33
N MET A 156 24.96 1.10 32.96
CA MET A 156 23.59 0.79 32.47
C MET A 156 23.36 1.43 31.11
N ASP A 157 22.73 0.68 30.20
CA ASP A 157 22.38 1.16 28.88
C ASP A 157 21.45 2.38 28.98
N PRO A 158 21.80 3.54 28.39
CA PRO A 158 20.97 4.74 28.43
C PRO A 158 19.89 4.81 27.35
N TYR A 159 19.84 3.85 26.42
CA TYR A 159 19.02 3.92 25.21
C TYR A 159 17.68 3.20 25.33
N TRP A 160 17.33 2.69 26.52
CA TRP A 160 16.06 2.01 26.76
C TRP A 160 14.88 2.98 26.80
N CYS A 161 13.67 2.46 26.49
CA CYS A 161 12.40 3.13 26.70
C CYS A 161 11.41 2.18 27.40
N SER A 162 10.34 2.74 27.98
CA SER A 162 9.30 2.00 28.72
C SER A 162 8.59 0.96 27.88
N GLU A 163 8.37 1.29 26.61
CA GLU A 163 7.68 0.45 25.62
C GLU A 163 8.51 -0.80 25.32
N GLY A 164 9.83 -0.65 25.11
CA GLY A 164 10.76 -1.76 24.91
C GLY A 164 10.83 -2.70 26.12
N ILE A 165 10.80 -2.14 27.34
CA ILE A 165 10.76 -2.93 28.60
C ILE A 165 9.43 -3.68 28.71
N SER A 166 8.30 -3.00 28.43
CA SER A 166 6.98 -3.60 28.46
C SER A 166 6.88 -4.77 27.48
N LEU A 167 7.36 -4.56 26.25
CA LEU A 167 7.34 -5.59 25.19
C LEU A 167 8.23 -6.78 25.57
N LYS A 168 9.45 -6.54 26.10
CA LYS A 168 10.31 -7.60 26.64
C LYS A 168 9.56 -8.49 27.64
N SER A 169 8.84 -7.85 28.56
CA SER A 169 8.06 -8.55 29.60
C SER A 169 6.93 -9.37 29.00
N LYS A 170 6.15 -8.79 28.08
CA LYS A 170 5.05 -9.48 27.37
C LYS A 170 5.55 -10.70 26.60
N MET A 171 6.66 -10.56 25.87
CA MET A 171 7.29 -11.62 25.09
C MET A 171 8.13 -12.59 25.92
N LYS A 172 8.28 -12.34 27.24
CA LYS A 172 9.06 -13.20 28.18
C LYS A 172 10.51 -13.40 27.79
N VAL A 173 11.14 -12.35 27.26
CA VAL A 173 12.55 -12.37 26.90
C VAL A 173 13.42 -12.34 28.15
N GLY A 174 14.25 -13.37 28.33
CA GLY A 174 15.10 -13.55 29.52
C GLY A 174 16.59 -13.44 29.28
N VAL A 175 17.04 -13.47 28.02
CA VAL A 175 18.47 -13.46 27.64
C VAL A 175 18.70 -12.63 26.37
N TYR A 176 19.97 -12.29 26.08
CA TYR A 176 20.36 -11.50 24.92
C TYR A 176 21.53 -12.11 24.14
N PRO A 177 21.58 -11.93 22.79
CA PRO A 177 20.53 -11.35 21.98
C PRO A 177 19.31 -12.28 21.90
N THR A 178 18.13 -11.68 21.85
CA THR A 178 16.90 -12.36 21.44
C THR A 178 16.25 -11.52 20.37
N TRP A 179 15.94 -12.15 19.24
CA TRP A 179 15.30 -11.53 18.08
C TRP A 179 13.93 -12.14 17.84
N SER A 180 13.01 -11.37 17.28
CA SER A 180 11.74 -11.84 16.75
C SER A 180 11.56 -11.31 15.35
N TYR A 181 11.08 -12.17 14.47
CA TYR A 181 10.72 -11.79 13.10
C TYR A 181 9.19 -11.78 12.99
N ASN A 182 8.64 -10.65 12.55
CA ASN A 182 7.20 -10.46 12.34
C ASN A 182 6.31 -10.79 13.56
N PHE A 183 6.84 -10.81 14.77
CA PHE A 183 6.17 -11.28 16.00
C PHE A 183 5.77 -12.77 15.98
N GLU A 184 6.44 -13.61 15.18
CA GLU A 184 6.21 -15.06 15.19
C GLU A 184 6.82 -15.70 16.45
N ASP A 185 8.08 -16.12 16.33
CA ASP A 185 8.80 -16.81 17.38
C ASP A 185 10.05 -16.05 17.81
N LEU A 186 10.57 -16.37 19.00
CA LEU A 186 11.81 -15.84 19.50
C LEU A 186 13.00 -16.70 19.05
N VAL A 187 13.99 -16.05 18.47
CA VAL A 187 15.30 -16.66 18.14
C VAL A 187 16.32 -16.17 19.14
N VAL A 188 16.87 -17.09 19.92
CA VAL A 188 17.70 -16.78 21.10
C VAL A 188 19.15 -17.14 20.85
N GLY A 189 20.07 -16.22 21.17
CA GLY A 189 21.52 -16.43 21.10
C GLY A 189 22.05 -16.39 19.67
N ILE A 190 23.33 -16.75 19.53
CA ILE A 190 24.07 -16.74 18.26
C ILE A 190 24.57 -18.14 17.89
N GLY A 191 24.70 -18.42 16.58
CA GLY A 191 25.28 -19.65 16.06
C GLY A 191 24.29 -20.55 15.30
N ALA A 192 24.64 -21.82 15.17
CA ALA A 192 23.81 -22.80 14.45
C ALA A 192 22.49 -23.07 15.18
N GLY A 193 21.37 -22.91 14.47
CA GLY A 193 20.03 -23.02 15.06
C GLY A 193 19.57 -21.78 15.84
N ALA A 194 20.35 -20.71 15.81
CA ALA A 194 20.08 -19.43 16.44
C ALA A 194 20.34 -18.29 15.44
N ILE A 195 20.68 -17.08 15.92
CA ILE A 195 20.98 -15.94 15.05
C ILE A 195 22.28 -16.18 14.30
N SER A 196 22.23 -16.16 12.99
CA SER A 196 23.37 -16.30 12.07
C SER A 196 23.03 -15.64 10.72
N LYS A 197 24.03 -15.31 9.90
CA LYS A 197 23.81 -14.76 8.55
C LYS A 197 22.81 -15.62 7.73
N THR A 198 22.93 -16.95 7.80
CA THR A 198 22.05 -17.86 7.08
C THR A 198 20.63 -17.84 7.61
N SER A 199 20.44 -17.90 8.94
CA SER A 199 19.09 -17.90 9.53
C SER A 199 18.37 -16.58 9.30
N ILE A 200 19.09 -15.45 9.32
CA ILE A 200 18.51 -14.13 9.01
C ILE A 200 17.99 -14.11 7.56
N ARG A 201 18.83 -14.53 6.58
CA ARG A 201 18.42 -14.59 5.17
C ARG A 201 17.21 -15.53 4.95
N GLN A 202 17.13 -16.64 5.68
CA GLN A 202 16.01 -17.56 5.59
C GLN A 202 14.67 -16.93 6.01
N GLN A 203 14.67 -15.88 6.84
CA GLN A 203 13.44 -15.19 7.24
C GLN A 203 12.77 -14.44 6.08
N ILE A 204 13.55 -13.96 5.11
CA ILE A 204 13.02 -13.33 3.90
C ILE A 204 12.16 -14.36 3.15
N SER A 205 12.77 -15.47 2.75
CA SER A 205 12.05 -16.53 2.00
C SER A 205 10.92 -17.17 2.80
N HIS A 206 11.02 -17.22 4.14
CA HIS A 206 9.94 -17.69 5.00
C HIS A 206 8.75 -16.73 4.94
N ALA A 207 8.99 -15.43 5.10
CA ALA A 207 7.96 -14.42 5.08
C ALA A 207 7.24 -14.35 3.72
N GLU A 208 8.00 -14.34 2.62
CA GLU A 208 7.45 -14.33 1.26
C GLU A 208 6.52 -15.52 0.97
N LYS A 209 6.93 -16.70 1.40
CA LYS A 209 6.19 -17.95 1.11
C LYS A 209 5.02 -18.19 2.04
N THR A 210 5.17 -17.86 3.33
CA THR A 210 4.19 -18.19 4.36
C THR A 210 3.20 -17.06 4.57
N TYR A 211 3.67 -15.81 4.49
CA TYR A 211 2.90 -14.59 4.74
C TYR A 211 3.16 -13.55 3.64
N PRO A 212 2.79 -13.83 2.38
CA PRO A 212 2.98 -12.88 1.29
C PRO A 212 2.37 -11.53 1.64
N ALA A 213 2.98 -10.46 1.14
CA ALA A 213 2.51 -9.12 1.41
C ALA A 213 1.15 -8.88 0.73
N VAL A 214 0.13 -8.63 1.53
CA VAL A 214 -1.23 -8.31 1.07
C VAL A 214 -1.66 -6.90 1.46
N CYS A 215 -0.72 -6.12 1.95
CA CYS A 215 -0.85 -4.68 2.15
C CYS A 215 0.49 -3.99 1.87
N GLY A 216 0.41 -2.72 1.51
CA GLY A 216 1.56 -1.82 1.36
C GLY A 216 1.39 -0.59 2.22
N VAL A 217 2.48 0.07 2.58
CA VAL A 217 2.50 1.30 3.36
C VAL A 217 3.25 2.37 2.59
N LYS A 218 2.63 3.54 2.42
CA LYS A 218 3.30 4.80 2.05
C LYS A 218 3.14 5.79 3.20
N ALA A 219 4.09 6.71 3.35
CA ALA A 219 4.03 7.69 4.41
C ALA A 219 4.73 8.99 4.05
N THR A 220 4.29 10.08 4.68
CA THR A 220 4.97 11.36 4.67
C THR A 220 5.08 11.86 6.11
N SER A 221 6.27 12.30 6.47
CA SER A 221 6.58 12.85 7.79
C SER A 221 7.01 14.30 7.69
N THR A 222 6.69 15.09 8.70
CA THR A 222 7.11 16.49 8.86
C THR A 222 7.61 16.72 10.27
N LEU A 223 8.52 17.70 10.42
CA LEU A 223 9.06 18.13 11.72
C LEU A 223 8.67 19.58 11.99
N GLU A 224 7.96 19.82 13.09
CA GLU A 224 7.58 21.15 13.57
C GLU A 224 8.13 21.38 14.98
N GLY A 225 9.22 22.11 15.07
CA GLY A 225 9.94 22.25 16.35
C GLY A 225 10.51 20.90 16.82
N SER A 226 10.05 20.41 17.95
CA SER A 226 10.39 19.07 18.47
C SER A 226 9.30 18.01 18.18
N THR A 227 8.23 18.36 17.48
CA THR A 227 7.15 17.42 17.17
C THR A 227 7.31 16.89 15.75
N ALA A 228 7.59 15.61 15.62
CA ALA A 228 7.56 14.88 14.36
C ALA A 228 6.16 14.31 14.17
N LYS A 229 5.56 14.55 12.99
CA LYS A 229 4.25 14.02 12.60
C LYS A 229 4.42 13.10 11.40
N ILE A 230 3.61 12.06 11.31
CA ILE A 230 3.57 11.16 10.16
C ILE A 230 2.13 10.90 9.75
N GLU A 231 1.86 11.02 8.47
CA GLU A 231 0.67 10.52 7.80
C GLU A 231 1.06 9.24 7.07
N ALA A 232 0.53 8.10 7.50
CA ALA A 232 0.78 6.79 6.91
C ALA A 232 -0.50 6.27 6.26
N THR A 233 -0.46 5.96 4.96
CA THR A 233 -1.56 5.35 4.23
C THR A 233 -1.24 3.90 3.94
N VAL A 234 -2.14 3.02 4.32
CA VAL A 234 -2.06 1.58 4.08
C VAL A 234 -3.04 1.19 2.99
N GLN A 235 -2.53 0.60 1.91
CA GLN A 235 -3.34 -0.03 0.87
C GLN A 235 -3.50 -1.52 1.19
N PHE A 236 -4.73 -1.95 1.40
CA PHE A 236 -5.09 -3.34 1.69
C PHE A 236 -5.61 -4.04 0.43
N GLN A 237 -5.03 -5.16 0.06
CA GLN A 237 -5.46 -5.99 -1.07
C GLN A 237 -6.34 -7.17 -0.65
N GLN A 238 -6.37 -7.52 0.63
CA GLN A 238 -7.21 -8.59 1.16
C GLN A 238 -8.07 -8.11 2.33
N ALA A 239 -9.31 -8.57 2.37
CA ALA A 239 -10.21 -8.36 3.49
C ALA A 239 -9.74 -9.13 4.73
N GLY A 240 -10.06 -8.62 5.91
CA GLY A 240 -9.71 -9.28 7.18
C GLY A 240 -9.57 -8.33 8.35
N ASN A 241 -9.09 -8.88 9.46
CA ASN A 241 -8.75 -8.12 10.64
C ASN A 241 -7.26 -7.76 10.61
N TYR A 242 -6.98 -6.50 10.85
CA TYR A 242 -5.62 -5.96 10.85
C TYR A 242 -5.37 -5.15 12.11
N LYS A 243 -4.09 -4.99 12.45
CA LYS A 243 -3.63 -4.02 13.43
C LYS A 243 -2.51 -3.20 12.79
N ILE A 244 -2.32 -1.98 13.29
CA ILE A 244 -1.25 -1.08 12.87
C ILE A 244 -0.42 -0.67 14.07
N ALA A 245 0.89 -0.64 13.90
CA ALA A 245 1.80 -0.07 14.87
C ALA A 245 2.70 0.98 14.22
N CYS A 246 3.04 1.99 15.01
CA CYS A 246 3.96 3.04 14.65
C CYS A 246 4.93 3.27 15.81
N VAL A 247 6.22 3.22 15.51
CA VAL A 247 7.29 3.49 16.47
C VAL A 247 8.28 4.48 15.88
N LEU A 248 8.98 5.22 16.74
CA LEU A 248 10.10 6.08 16.35
C LEU A 248 11.40 5.39 16.72
N VAL A 249 12.33 5.34 15.78
CA VAL A 249 13.69 4.83 15.97
C VAL A 249 14.71 5.93 15.68
N GLU A 250 15.90 5.80 16.25
CA GLU A 250 17.04 6.67 15.95
C GLU A 250 18.24 5.85 15.49
N ASN A 251 18.89 6.34 14.46
CA ASN A 251 20.07 5.76 13.83
C ASN A 251 21.34 6.57 14.17
N ASN A 252 22.50 6.02 13.84
CA ASN A 252 23.80 6.69 13.91
C ASN A 252 24.12 7.27 15.30
N ILE A 253 23.72 6.60 16.38
CA ILE A 253 24.03 7.02 17.74
C ILE A 253 25.46 6.58 18.07
N GLU A 254 26.38 7.52 18.09
CA GLU A 254 27.76 7.28 18.49
C GLU A 254 27.88 7.15 20.02
N ASN A 255 28.37 6.03 20.49
CA ASN A 255 28.64 5.82 21.91
C ASN A 255 30.15 5.87 22.20
N LYS A 256 30.57 6.83 23.01
CA LYS A 256 31.99 7.08 23.35
C LYS A 256 32.57 6.04 24.29
N GLU A 257 31.76 5.31 25.05
CA GLU A 257 32.23 4.31 26.01
C GLU A 257 32.51 2.97 25.34
N THR A 258 31.70 2.59 24.35
CA THR A 258 31.87 1.32 23.62
C THR A 258 32.54 1.49 22.27
N TYR A 259 32.66 2.75 21.77
CA TYR A 259 33.14 3.07 20.43
C TYR A 259 32.31 2.42 19.32
N ASN A 260 31.03 2.08 19.63
CA ASN A 260 30.07 1.52 18.68
C ASN A 260 29.10 2.60 18.19
N THR A 261 28.56 2.39 17.00
CA THR A 261 27.42 3.14 16.49
C THR A 261 26.19 2.26 16.61
N PHE A 262 25.15 2.75 17.27
CA PHE A 262 23.86 2.05 17.40
C PHE A 262 22.88 2.60 16.37
N ASN A 263 22.12 1.70 15.77
CA ASN A 263 21.11 2.00 14.77
C ASN A 263 19.77 1.38 15.16
N HIS A 264 18.70 1.93 14.62
CA HIS A 264 17.32 1.47 14.80
C HIS A 264 16.87 1.43 16.27
N VAL A 265 17.51 2.24 17.12
CA VAL A 265 17.23 2.29 18.56
C VAL A 265 15.81 2.79 18.79
N LEU A 266 14.96 1.96 19.39
CA LEU A 266 13.59 2.32 19.74
C LEU A 266 13.58 3.49 20.74
N ARG A 267 12.99 4.61 20.35
CA ARG A 267 12.88 5.81 21.17
C ARG A 267 11.49 5.99 21.77
N ALA A 268 10.44 5.73 20.98
CA ALA A 268 9.05 5.86 21.43
C ALA A 268 8.13 4.97 20.59
N ALA A 269 6.98 4.60 21.14
CA ALA A 269 5.90 3.98 20.38
C ALA A 269 4.64 4.88 20.45
N GLN A 270 3.99 5.07 19.30
CA GLN A 270 2.78 5.89 19.15
C GLN A 270 1.51 5.04 19.26
N THR A 271 1.67 3.72 19.29
CA THR A 271 0.64 2.69 19.45
C THR A 271 1.11 1.63 20.43
N ASP A 272 0.29 0.64 20.76
CA ASP A 272 0.83 -0.60 21.31
C ASP A 272 1.80 -1.21 20.28
N MET A 273 2.95 -1.71 20.70
CA MET A 273 3.93 -2.33 19.81
C MET A 273 3.41 -3.64 19.19
N GLU A 274 2.38 -4.27 19.75
CA GLU A 274 1.62 -5.38 19.17
C GLU A 274 0.44 -4.90 18.30
N GLY A 275 0.41 -3.62 18.01
CA GLY A 275 -0.52 -2.93 17.11
C GLY A 275 -1.90 -2.64 17.68
N ASP A 276 -2.44 -1.48 17.33
CA ASP A 276 -3.81 -1.07 17.60
C ASP A 276 -4.74 -1.60 16.50
N ALA A 277 -5.97 -2.00 16.87
CA ALA A 277 -6.90 -2.59 15.94
C ALA A 277 -7.33 -1.60 14.83
N VAL A 278 -7.27 -2.03 13.59
CA VAL A 278 -7.83 -1.30 12.44
C VAL A 278 -9.34 -1.55 12.39
N THR A 279 -10.13 -0.54 12.71
CA THR A 279 -11.59 -0.64 12.80
C THR A 279 -12.31 0.34 11.87
N PRO A 280 -13.42 -0.08 11.24
CA PRO A 280 -13.97 -1.44 11.16
C PRO A 280 -13.01 -2.41 10.45
N ALA A 281 -13.31 -3.71 10.44
CA ALA A 281 -12.53 -4.69 9.68
C ALA A 281 -12.41 -4.27 8.20
N VAL A 282 -11.28 -4.62 7.60
CA VAL A 282 -10.95 -4.26 6.21
C VAL A 282 -11.80 -5.06 5.23
N THR A 283 -12.40 -4.37 4.27
CA THR A 283 -13.26 -4.99 3.21
C THR A 283 -12.57 -5.14 1.86
N ALA A 284 -11.35 -4.69 1.70
CA ALA A 284 -10.47 -4.70 0.55
C ALA A 284 -11.10 -4.94 -0.87
N PRO A 285 -10.51 -4.33 -1.92
CA PRO A 285 -9.37 -3.43 -1.83
C PRO A 285 -9.77 -2.06 -1.28
N GLU A 286 -9.00 -1.54 -0.33
CA GLU A 286 -9.22 -0.19 0.21
C GLU A 286 -7.92 0.43 0.73
N GLU A 287 -7.90 1.76 0.82
CA GLU A 287 -6.83 2.51 1.49
C GLU A 287 -7.37 3.14 2.77
N ARG A 288 -6.53 3.16 3.81
CA ARG A 288 -6.80 3.89 5.06
C ARG A 288 -5.59 4.68 5.48
N THR A 289 -5.83 5.93 5.90
CA THR A 289 -4.80 6.83 6.39
C THR A 289 -4.84 6.90 7.91
N PHE A 290 -3.66 6.85 8.52
CA PHE A 290 -3.41 6.92 9.95
C PHE A 290 -2.44 8.06 10.23
N ASN A 291 -2.69 8.82 11.30
CA ASN A 291 -1.86 9.93 11.71
C ASN A 291 -1.27 9.65 13.09
N PHE A 292 0.05 9.84 13.21
CA PHE A 292 0.76 9.69 14.46
C PHE A 292 1.68 10.88 14.67
N GLU A 293 2.05 11.12 15.93
CA GLU A 293 3.03 12.14 16.27
C GLU A 293 3.94 11.67 17.40
N ALA A 294 5.18 12.12 17.37
CA ALA A 294 6.18 11.84 18.39
C ALA A 294 6.91 13.13 18.77
N THR A 295 7.28 13.24 20.05
CA THR A 295 8.18 14.31 20.48
C THR A 295 9.63 13.82 20.38
N ILE A 296 10.44 14.52 19.62
CA ILE A 296 11.90 14.28 19.54
C ILE A 296 12.53 14.75 20.86
N GLY A 297 13.23 13.83 21.53
CA GLY A 297 13.93 14.14 22.78
C GLY A 297 15.07 15.14 22.57
N GLU A 298 15.41 15.92 23.59
CA GLU A 298 16.46 16.95 23.52
C GLU A 298 17.84 16.39 23.14
N ASP A 299 18.10 15.13 23.53
CA ASP A 299 19.37 14.43 23.26
C ASP A 299 19.35 13.60 21.97
N TRP A 300 18.24 13.62 21.19
CA TRP A 300 18.14 12.85 19.96
C TRP A 300 18.45 13.73 18.74
N ASN A 301 19.06 13.13 17.72
CA ASN A 301 19.25 13.80 16.45
C ASN A 301 18.06 13.53 15.53
N ALA A 302 17.20 14.54 15.32
CA ALA A 302 16.00 14.43 14.50
C ALA A 302 16.29 13.95 13.05
N GLU A 303 17.45 14.35 12.48
CA GLU A 303 17.86 13.92 11.12
C GLU A 303 18.17 12.41 11.05
N ASN A 304 18.48 11.79 12.20
CA ASN A 304 18.73 10.37 12.32
C ASN A 304 17.49 9.58 12.76
N CYS A 305 16.37 10.27 13.03
CA CYS A 305 15.12 9.63 13.44
C CYS A 305 14.29 9.19 12.24
N ALA A 306 13.61 8.06 12.40
CA ALA A 306 12.65 7.54 11.42
C ALA A 306 11.45 6.91 12.13
N PHE A 307 10.28 7.02 11.52
CA PHE A 307 9.12 6.23 11.91
C PHE A 307 9.18 4.86 11.22
N VAL A 308 8.95 3.81 11.97
CA VAL A 308 8.70 2.47 11.45
C VAL A 308 7.22 2.15 11.66
N VAL A 309 6.49 2.09 10.55
CA VAL A 309 5.06 1.72 10.53
C VAL A 309 4.94 0.30 10.05
N TYR A 310 4.29 -0.57 10.84
CA TYR A 310 4.09 -1.96 10.45
C TYR A 310 2.67 -2.42 10.72
N VAL A 311 2.19 -3.29 9.83
CA VAL A 311 0.80 -3.73 9.77
C VAL A 311 0.76 -5.24 10.02
N PHE A 312 0.00 -5.63 11.03
CA PHE A 312 -0.31 -7.02 11.31
C PHE A 312 -1.56 -7.45 10.56
N LYS A 313 -1.58 -8.70 10.14
CA LYS A 313 -2.77 -9.39 9.67
C LYS A 313 -3.11 -10.54 10.59
N GLU A 314 -4.39 -10.74 10.86
CA GLU A 314 -4.86 -11.93 11.55
C GLU A 314 -4.81 -13.14 10.62
N GLU A 315 -4.07 -14.16 11.04
CA GLU A 315 -3.94 -15.42 10.33
C GLU A 315 -5.06 -16.40 10.72
N ALA A 316 -5.23 -17.47 9.95
CA ALA A 316 -6.30 -18.45 10.15
C ALA A 316 -6.32 -19.12 11.55
N ASN A 317 -5.18 -19.08 12.25
CA ASN A 317 -5.06 -19.59 13.62
C ASN A 317 -5.37 -18.54 14.71
N GLY A 318 -5.80 -17.33 14.31
CA GLY A 318 -6.11 -16.22 15.20
C GLY A 318 -4.88 -15.44 15.70
N LYS A 319 -3.66 -15.78 15.26
CA LYS A 319 -2.45 -15.00 15.57
C LYS A 319 -2.35 -13.80 14.64
N TYR A 320 -1.85 -12.70 15.18
CA TYR A 320 -1.48 -11.51 14.41
C TYR A 320 0.01 -11.58 14.07
N ILE A 321 0.32 -11.60 12.77
CA ILE A 321 1.68 -11.61 12.23
C ILE A 321 1.89 -10.34 11.44
N VAL A 322 3.06 -9.69 11.56
CA VAL A 322 3.37 -8.52 10.74
C VAL A 322 3.41 -8.95 9.28
N ASN A 323 2.49 -8.39 8.50
CA ASN A 323 2.36 -8.70 7.07
C ASN A 323 3.23 -7.80 6.21
N ASN A 324 3.30 -6.49 6.51
CA ASN A 324 4.18 -5.55 5.81
C ASN A 324 4.38 -4.27 6.61
N GLY A 325 5.20 -3.35 6.10
CA GLY A 325 5.44 -2.04 6.70
C GLY A 325 6.36 -1.16 5.88
N ALA A 326 6.70 -0.01 6.42
CA ALA A 326 7.65 0.93 5.84
C ALA A 326 8.41 1.71 6.92
N GLU A 327 9.64 2.11 6.60
CA GLU A 327 10.41 3.09 7.37
C GLU A 327 10.37 4.43 6.64
N CYS A 328 10.00 5.49 7.34
CA CYS A 328 9.93 6.85 6.84
C CYS A 328 10.78 7.76 7.70
N THR A 329 11.83 8.37 7.15
CA THR A 329 12.65 9.35 7.88
C THR A 329 11.81 10.53 8.36
N VAL A 330 12.14 11.09 9.50
CA VAL A 330 11.54 12.35 9.95
C VAL A 330 11.83 13.42 8.91
N ASP A 331 10.81 14.22 8.57
CA ASP A 331 10.84 15.23 7.50
C ASP A 331 11.10 14.63 6.10
N GLY A 332 10.58 13.43 5.85
CA GLY A 332 10.77 12.68 4.61
C GLY A 332 9.48 11.99 4.12
N SER A 333 9.64 11.18 3.08
CA SER A 333 8.53 10.39 2.54
C SER A 333 9.01 9.03 2.02
N VAL A 334 8.11 8.06 2.02
CA VAL A 334 8.26 6.75 1.40
C VAL A 334 6.98 6.40 0.65
N ASP A 335 7.13 5.88 -0.57
CA ASP A 335 6.00 5.42 -1.39
C ASP A 335 5.81 3.90 -1.26
N TYR A 336 4.69 3.40 -1.79
CA TYR A 336 4.47 1.96 -1.92
C TYR A 336 5.60 1.31 -2.71
N ARG A 337 6.14 0.23 -2.18
CA ARG A 337 7.13 -0.58 -2.87
C ARG A 337 6.48 -1.87 -3.39
N TYR A 338 6.73 -2.16 -4.66
CA TYR A 338 6.22 -3.34 -5.35
C TYR A 338 7.35 -4.25 -5.77
N GLU A 339 7.04 -5.54 -5.95
CA GLU A 339 7.94 -6.47 -6.62
C GLU A 339 8.19 -6.04 -8.07
N LEU A 340 9.39 -6.32 -8.59
CA LEU A 340 9.84 -5.89 -9.92
C LEU A 340 9.34 -6.83 -11.02
#